data_e7021c645c93d83a740f24eb00eb9b17
#
_entry.id   e7021c645c93d83a740f24eb00eb9b17
#
_cell.length_a   1.000
_cell.length_b   1.000
_cell.length_c   1.000
_cell.angle_alpha   90.00
_cell.angle_beta   90.00
_cell.angle_gamma   90.00
#
_symmetry.space_group_name_H-M   'P 1'
#
loop_
_entity.id
_entity.type
_entity.pdbx_description
1 polymer ?
#
loop_
_entity_poly.entity_id
_entity_poly.type
_entity_poly.pdbx_seq_one_letter_code
_entity_poly.pdbx_strand_id
1 'polypeptide(L)'
;MKPVISIRDMRKSFGSQVVLDGVSLDVEEGSIFAIIGQSGCGKSVLLKGVIGMIPPDSGRVWFRDTELTALSPDGLLAMRRRFGYAFQNAALFDSMDVGENIAFPLREALGIKDKREIKRRVARMLEWIELPGIEEKRVDELSGGMRKRVGFARTLVMEPDVLFFDEPTTGLDPVLAETINNLVLRVNRELKVTCVLITHDIPASFRMASSIAFLHQGKIVASGDARAIAASDHPMVRDFLRIAFVGAGGRDGSV
;
A
#
# COMPACT_ATOMS: atom_id res chain seq x y z
N MET A 1 19.90 -8.36 4.74
CA MET A 1 19.61 -6.99 5.25
C MET A 1 18.63 -7.12 6.40
N LYS A 2 18.59 -6.17 7.35
CA LYS A 2 17.62 -6.21 8.45
C LYS A 2 16.27 -5.74 7.92
N PRO A 3 15.16 -6.45 8.20
CA PRO A 3 13.86 -6.05 7.71
C PRO A 3 13.40 -4.73 8.36
N VAL A 4 12.70 -3.89 7.59
CA VAL A 4 12.08 -2.66 8.11
C VAL A 4 10.76 -2.97 8.81
N ILE A 5 10.03 -4.01 8.36
CA ILE A 5 8.84 -4.54 9.02
C ILE A 5 9.03 -6.03 9.23
N SER A 6 8.75 -6.50 10.44
CA SER A 6 8.69 -7.92 10.78
C SER A 6 7.36 -8.25 11.43
N ILE A 7 6.71 -9.29 10.95
CA ILE A 7 5.47 -9.83 11.52
C ILE A 7 5.74 -11.25 11.98
N ARG A 8 5.31 -11.60 13.17
CA ARG A 8 5.46 -12.95 13.73
C ARG A 8 4.14 -13.41 14.33
N ASP A 9 3.66 -14.53 13.80
CA ASP A 9 2.47 -15.27 14.25
C ASP A 9 1.23 -14.40 14.47
N MET A 10 1.00 -13.41 13.57
CA MET A 10 -0.13 -12.49 13.67
C MET A 10 -1.43 -13.24 13.46
N ARG A 11 -2.36 -13.11 14.42
CA ARG A 11 -3.71 -13.67 14.37
C ARG A 11 -4.75 -12.59 14.52
N LYS A 12 -5.85 -12.74 13.79
CA LYS A 12 -7.00 -11.83 13.88
C LYS A 12 -8.28 -12.53 13.55
N SER A 13 -9.27 -12.38 14.44
CA SER A 13 -10.63 -12.87 14.24
C SER A 13 -11.65 -11.75 14.43
N PHE A 14 -12.80 -11.89 13.80
CA PHE A 14 -13.98 -11.06 14.00
C PHE A 14 -15.14 -11.97 14.35
N GLY A 15 -15.55 -11.99 15.63
CA GLY A 15 -16.46 -12.98 16.16
C GLY A 15 -15.88 -14.38 15.98
N SER A 16 -16.62 -15.28 15.34
CA SER A 16 -16.19 -16.65 15.06
C SER A 16 -15.33 -16.79 13.79
N GLN A 17 -15.22 -15.74 12.99
CA GLN A 17 -14.49 -15.79 11.72
C GLN A 17 -12.99 -15.49 11.95
N VAL A 18 -12.13 -16.50 11.74
CA VAL A 18 -10.67 -16.32 11.69
C VAL A 18 -10.30 -15.69 10.36
N VAL A 19 -9.65 -14.53 10.38
CA VAL A 19 -9.23 -13.78 9.16
C VAL A 19 -7.73 -13.88 8.93
N LEU A 20 -6.93 -13.84 10.01
CA LEU A 20 -5.48 -14.10 9.96
C LEU A 20 -5.16 -15.22 10.96
N ASP A 21 -4.41 -16.21 10.51
CA ASP A 21 -4.09 -17.41 11.30
C ASP A 21 -2.59 -17.68 11.29
N GLY A 22 -1.85 -16.93 12.09
CA GLY A 22 -0.42 -17.13 12.28
C GLY A 22 0.45 -16.58 11.15
N VAL A 23 0.11 -15.39 10.63
CA VAL A 23 0.88 -14.74 9.57
C VAL A 23 2.24 -14.29 10.07
N SER A 24 3.30 -14.74 9.37
CA SER A 24 4.69 -14.31 9.61
C SER A 24 5.32 -13.90 8.27
N LEU A 25 5.92 -12.72 8.21
CA LEU A 25 6.65 -12.22 7.05
C LEU A 25 7.63 -11.12 7.42
N ASP A 26 8.59 -10.87 6.56
CA ASP A 26 9.56 -9.80 6.65
C ASP A 26 9.52 -8.93 5.39
N VAL A 27 9.60 -7.60 5.57
CA VAL A 27 9.71 -6.63 4.50
C VAL A 27 11.08 -5.95 4.57
N GLU A 28 11.87 -6.04 3.52
CA GLU A 28 13.18 -5.41 3.45
C GLU A 28 13.08 -3.90 3.23
N GLU A 29 13.98 -3.13 3.85
CA GLU A 29 14.05 -1.68 3.69
C GLU A 29 14.35 -1.28 2.23
N GLY A 30 13.64 -0.27 1.72
CA GLY A 30 13.79 0.22 0.35
C GLY A 30 13.25 -0.72 -0.73
N SER A 31 12.59 -1.82 -0.36
CA SER A 31 12.00 -2.78 -1.29
C SER A 31 10.59 -2.38 -1.72
N ILE A 32 10.11 -3.01 -2.80
CA ILE A 32 8.69 -3.12 -3.12
C ILE A 32 8.26 -4.54 -2.75
N PHE A 33 7.38 -4.68 -1.78
CA PHE A 33 6.84 -5.95 -1.30
C PHE A 33 5.37 -6.07 -1.68
N ALA A 34 4.99 -7.11 -2.39
CA ALA A 34 3.59 -7.34 -2.77
C ALA A 34 2.94 -8.44 -1.94
N ILE A 35 1.71 -8.21 -1.50
CA ILE A 35 0.84 -9.22 -0.88
C ILE A 35 -0.29 -9.49 -1.85
N ILE A 36 -0.31 -10.69 -2.40
CA ILE A 36 -1.30 -11.14 -3.37
C ILE A 36 -2.19 -12.24 -2.77
N GLY A 37 -3.33 -12.48 -3.37
CA GLY A 37 -4.29 -13.51 -2.93
C GLY A 37 -5.72 -13.14 -3.27
N GLN A 38 -6.64 -14.08 -3.07
CA GLN A 38 -8.05 -13.90 -3.39
C GLN A 38 -8.69 -12.74 -2.63
N SER A 39 -9.78 -12.19 -3.18
CA SER A 39 -10.58 -11.19 -2.46
C SER A 39 -11.11 -11.77 -1.13
N GLY A 40 -11.11 -10.97 -0.07
CA GLY A 40 -11.58 -11.39 1.24
C GLY A 40 -10.65 -12.29 2.06
N CYS A 41 -9.45 -12.65 1.58
CA CYS A 41 -8.52 -13.52 2.32
C CYS A 41 -7.77 -12.85 3.49
N GLY A 42 -8.04 -11.56 3.79
CA GLY A 42 -7.47 -10.88 4.94
C GLY A 42 -6.36 -9.86 4.64
N LYS A 43 -6.02 -9.58 3.35
CA LYS A 43 -4.92 -8.69 2.98
C LYS A 43 -5.01 -7.29 3.62
N SER A 44 -6.15 -6.60 3.49
CA SER A 44 -6.33 -5.27 4.09
C SER A 44 -6.35 -5.31 5.61
N VAL A 45 -6.82 -6.42 6.21
CA VAL A 45 -6.78 -6.63 7.67
C VAL A 45 -5.32 -6.77 8.13
N LEU A 46 -4.50 -7.50 7.36
CA LEU A 46 -3.06 -7.63 7.63
C LEU A 46 -2.36 -6.27 7.63
N LEU A 47 -2.52 -5.45 6.58
CA LEU A 47 -1.90 -4.11 6.55
C LEU A 47 -2.39 -3.20 7.67
N LYS A 48 -3.71 -3.17 7.92
CA LYS A 48 -4.28 -2.39 9.02
C LYS A 48 -3.80 -2.88 10.38
N GLY A 49 -3.52 -4.18 10.51
CA GLY A 49 -2.89 -4.77 11.69
C GLY A 49 -1.46 -4.28 11.88
N VAL A 50 -0.67 -4.22 10.83
CA VAL A 50 0.72 -3.74 10.87
C VAL A 50 0.81 -2.32 11.42
N ILE A 51 -0.03 -1.41 10.93
CA ILE A 51 -0.03 0.00 11.39
C ILE A 51 -0.87 0.23 12.65
N GLY A 52 -1.40 -0.84 13.24
CA GLY A 52 -2.20 -0.81 14.47
C GLY A 52 -3.56 -0.12 14.34
N MET A 53 -4.11 0.03 13.11
CA MET A 53 -5.50 0.50 12.93
C MET A 53 -6.51 -0.58 13.37
N ILE A 54 -6.16 -1.84 13.18
CA ILE A 54 -6.89 -3.00 13.68
C ILE A 54 -5.90 -3.79 14.53
N PRO A 55 -5.98 -3.74 15.88
CA PRO A 55 -5.03 -4.48 16.70
C PRO A 55 -5.19 -6.00 16.47
N PRO A 56 -4.08 -6.74 16.33
CA PRO A 56 -4.12 -8.19 16.26
C PRO A 56 -4.60 -8.77 17.61
N ASP A 57 -5.17 -9.97 17.55
CA ASP A 57 -5.57 -10.70 18.78
C ASP A 57 -4.37 -11.36 19.45
N SER A 58 -3.37 -11.74 18.63
CA SER A 58 -2.05 -12.22 19.09
C SER A 58 -1.01 -12.05 18.00
N GLY A 59 0.26 -12.35 18.36
CA GLY A 59 1.41 -12.14 17.51
C GLY A 59 2.06 -10.78 17.72
N ARG A 60 3.16 -10.54 17.00
CA ARG A 60 3.98 -9.35 17.20
C ARG A 60 4.32 -8.70 15.87
N VAL A 61 4.41 -7.37 15.88
CA VAL A 61 4.80 -6.56 14.73
C VAL A 61 5.93 -5.62 15.15
N TRP A 62 6.99 -5.61 14.37
CA TRP A 62 8.11 -4.68 14.55
C TRP A 62 8.24 -3.73 13.36
N PHE A 63 8.57 -2.50 13.65
CA PHE A 63 9.12 -1.55 12.70
C PHE A 63 10.56 -1.27 13.10
N ARG A 64 11.51 -1.74 12.29
CA ARG A 64 12.93 -1.80 12.65
C ARG A 64 13.13 -2.50 13.99
N ASP A 65 13.65 -1.80 14.98
CA ASP A 65 13.93 -2.35 16.32
C ASP A 65 12.79 -2.11 17.33
N THR A 66 11.68 -1.47 16.90
CA THR A 66 10.57 -1.11 17.78
C THR A 66 9.40 -2.08 17.61
N GLU A 67 9.00 -2.76 18.68
CA GLU A 67 7.80 -3.60 18.67
C GLU A 67 6.55 -2.73 18.75
N LEU A 68 5.83 -2.62 17.64
CA LEU A 68 4.62 -1.78 17.53
C LEU A 68 3.47 -2.29 18.41
N THR A 69 3.34 -3.60 18.53
CA THR A 69 2.29 -4.27 19.33
C THR A 69 2.46 -4.10 20.83
N ALA A 70 3.63 -3.69 21.30
CA ALA A 70 3.91 -3.42 22.71
C ALA A 70 3.79 -1.91 23.06
N LEU A 71 3.57 -1.04 22.08
CA LEU A 71 3.50 0.40 22.31
C LEU A 71 2.17 0.81 22.98
N SER A 72 2.25 1.86 23.80
CA SER A 72 1.06 2.59 24.24
C SER A 72 0.34 3.24 23.05
N PRO A 73 -0.96 3.61 23.18
CA PRO A 73 -1.68 4.32 22.13
C PRO A 73 -0.97 5.57 21.62
N ASP A 74 -0.36 6.37 22.50
CA ASP A 74 0.40 7.57 22.12
C ASP A 74 1.70 7.22 21.40
N GLY A 75 2.42 6.18 21.86
CA GLY A 75 3.60 5.66 21.19
C GLY A 75 3.29 5.17 19.78
N LEU A 76 2.19 4.44 19.62
CA LEU A 76 1.73 3.95 18.33
C LEU A 76 1.31 5.10 17.40
N LEU A 77 0.64 6.14 17.93
CA LEU A 77 0.28 7.34 17.19
C LEU A 77 1.53 8.07 16.67
N ALA A 78 2.56 8.19 17.48
CA ALA A 78 3.85 8.77 17.06
C ALA A 78 4.50 7.95 15.95
N MET A 79 4.46 6.62 16.04
CA MET A 79 5.01 5.73 15.00
C MET A 79 4.24 5.77 13.70
N ARG A 80 2.91 5.96 13.73
CA ARG A 80 2.08 6.10 12.52
C ARG A 80 2.50 7.26 11.61
N ARG A 81 3.17 8.29 12.13
CA ARG A 81 3.72 9.39 11.32
C ARG A 81 4.83 8.92 10.36
N ARG A 82 5.44 7.75 10.63
CA ARG A 82 6.46 7.14 9.79
C ARG A 82 5.84 6.30 8.65
N PHE A 83 4.52 6.10 8.68
CA PHE A 83 3.78 5.28 7.75
C PHE A 83 2.83 6.12 6.90
N GLY A 84 2.82 5.88 5.61
CA GLY A 84 1.79 6.37 4.72
C GLY A 84 0.83 5.23 4.36
N TYR A 85 -0.48 5.50 4.34
CA TYR A 85 -1.48 4.51 3.93
C TYR A 85 -2.35 5.09 2.81
N ALA A 86 -2.18 4.57 1.61
CA ALA A 86 -2.98 4.91 0.44
C ALA A 86 -4.18 3.95 0.34
N PHE A 87 -5.35 4.47 0.68
CA PHE A 87 -6.61 3.72 0.66
C PHE A 87 -7.10 3.45 -0.77
N GLN A 88 -7.80 2.35 -0.96
CA GLN A 88 -8.38 1.92 -2.23
C GLN A 88 -9.20 3.03 -2.94
N ASN A 89 -9.98 3.81 -2.20
CA ASN A 89 -10.83 4.90 -2.72
C ASN A 89 -10.23 6.30 -2.49
N ALA A 90 -8.90 6.41 -2.34
CA ALA A 90 -8.18 7.65 -2.02
C ALA A 90 -8.58 8.31 -0.68
N ALA A 91 -9.79 8.12 -0.19
CA ALA A 91 -10.36 8.66 1.05
C ALA A 91 -10.16 10.17 1.21
N LEU A 92 -10.32 10.95 0.13
CA LEU A 92 -10.23 12.41 0.16
C LEU A 92 -11.42 12.99 0.94
N PHE A 93 -11.20 14.13 1.57
CA PHE A 93 -12.25 14.89 2.23
C PHE A 93 -12.99 15.73 1.18
N ASP A 94 -14.27 15.45 0.95
CA ASP A 94 -15.10 16.14 -0.05
C ASP A 94 -15.35 17.61 0.30
N SER A 95 -15.23 17.97 1.58
CA SER A 95 -15.36 19.35 2.08
C SER A 95 -14.11 20.21 1.88
N MET A 96 -13.01 19.63 1.39
CA MET A 96 -11.72 20.28 1.18
C MET A 96 -11.38 20.31 -0.31
N ASP A 97 -10.66 21.35 -0.75
CA ASP A 97 -10.02 21.36 -2.06
C ASP A 97 -8.80 20.40 -2.10
N VAL A 98 -8.18 20.29 -3.28
CA VAL A 98 -7.01 19.43 -3.50
C VAL A 98 -5.83 19.86 -2.62
N GLY A 99 -5.54 21.15 -2.57
CA GLY A 99 -4.45 21.71 -1.77
C GLY A 99 -4.66 21.47 -0.28
N GLU A 100 -5.88 21.65 0.21
CA GLU A 100 -6.26 21.40 1.60
C GLU A 100 -6.15 19.91 1.96
N ASN A 101 -6.60 19.01 1.08
CA ASN A 101 -6.44 17.58 1.27
C ASN A 101 -4.97 17.17 1.44
N ILE A 102 -4.07 17.67 0.58
CA ILE A 102 -2.64 17.37 0.67
C ILE A 102 -2.01 18.07 1.88
N ALA A 103 -2.45 19.28 2.23
CA ALA A 103 -1.95 20.03 3.38
C ALA A 103 -2.41 19.47 4.73
N PHE A 104 -3.52 18.74 4.76
CA PHE A 104 -4.15 18.25 6.00
C PHE A 104 -3.16 17.51 6.92
N PRO A 105 -2.43 16.48 6.47
CA PRO A 105 -1.50 15.78 7.34
C PRO A 105 -0.30 16.65 7.79
N LEU A 106 0.11 17.64 7.01
CA LEU A 106 1.16 18.58 7.43
C LEU A 106 0.71 19.41 8.63
N ARG A 107 -0.55 19.83 8.65
CA ARG A 107 -1.14 20.62 9.74
C ARG A 107 -1.43 19.75 10.96
N GLU A 108 -2.18 18.66 10.76
CA GLU A 108 -2.77 17.90 11.86
C GLU A 108 -1.79 16.87 12.44
N ALA A 109 -1.00 16.20 11.61
CA ALA A 109 -0.07 15.19 12.09
C ALA A 109 1.33 15.74 12.41
N LEU A 110 1.84 16.69 11.60
CA LEU A 110 3.17 17.27 11.81
C LEU A 110 3.15 18.62 12.54
N GLY A 111 1.97 19.24 12.71
CA GLY A 111 1.82 20.51 13.43
C GLY A 111 2.46 21.71 12.72
N ILE A 112 2.67 21.64 11.40
CA ILE A 112 3.29 22.72 10.61
C ILE A 112 2.28 23.86 10.50
N LYS A 113 2.68 25.06 10.97
CA LYS A 113 1.85 26.28 10.94
C LYS A 113 2.27 27.27 9.87
N ASP A 114 3.48 27.13 9.32
CA ASP A 114 3.98 28.03 8.29
C ASP A 114 3.24 27.77 6.95
N LYS A 115 2.39 28.72 6.57
CA LYS A 115 1.60 28.67 5.32
C LYS A 115 2.48 28.62 4.07
N ARG A 116 3.66 29.27 4.07
CA ARG A 116 4.57 29.26 2.91
C ARG A 116 5.19 27.88 2.74
N GLU A 117 5.62 27.26 3.83
CA GLU A 117 6.15 25.90 3.82
C GLU A 117 5.09 24.89 3.36
N ILE A 118 3.86 24.97 3.88
CA ILE A 118 2.75 24.12 3.45
C ILE A 118 2.51 24.28 1.95
N LYS A 119 2.36 25.52 1.45
CA LYS A 119 2.11 25.78 0.02
C LYS A 119 3.23 25.21 -0.86
N ARG A 120 4.49 25.37 -0.45
CA ARG A 120 5.65 24.83 -1.16
C ARG A 120 5.62 23.31 -1.23
N ARG A 121 5.32 22.63 -0.12
CA ARG A 121 5.23 21.15 -0.08
C ARG A 121 4.07 20.63 -0.91
N VAL A 122 2.91 21.28 -0.84
CA VAL A 122 1.73 20.93 -1.65
C VAL A 122 2.05 21.03 -3.15
N ALA A 123 2.61 22.18 -3.60
CA ALA A 123 2.97 22.37 -4.99
C ALA A 123 3.96 21.30 -5.48
N ARG A 124 5.02 21.03 -4.69
CA ARG A 124 5.99 19.96 -4.98
C ARG A 124 5.31 18.59 -5.12
N MET A 125 4.34 18.26 -4.28
CA MET A 125 3.62 16.99 -4.38
C MET A 125 2.74 16.92 -5.62
N LEU A 126 2.08 18.02 -5.99
CA LEU A 126 1.30 18.10 -7.22
C LEU A 126 2.15 17.94 -8.49
N GLU A 127 3.34 18.54 -8.51
CA GLU A 127 4.32 18.28 -9.57
C GLU A 127 4.74 16.80 -9.61
N TRP A 128 4.99 16.20 -8.44
CA TRP A 128 5.36 14.79 -8.31
C TRP A 128 4.30 13.83 -8.88
N ILE A 129 3.04 14.11 -8.66
CA ILE A 129 1.93 13.30 -9.18
C ILE A 129 1.45 13.74 -10.57
N GLU A 130 2.17 14.65 -11.24
CA GLU A 130 1.88 15.17 -12.59
C GLU A 130 0.50 15.84 -12.69
N LEU A 131 0.14 16.61 -11.67
CA LEU A 131 -1.10 17.39 -11.60
C LEU A 131 -0.83 18.82 -11.07
N PRO A 132 0.12 19.58 -11.64
CA PRO A 132 0.38 20.95 -11.17
C PRO A 132 -0.80 21.88 -11.46
N GLY A 133 -1.02 22.86 -10.56
CA GLY A 133 -2.00 23.94 -10.77
C GLY A 133 -3.45 23.55 -10.51
N ILE A 134 -3.71 22.45 -9.81
CA ILE A 134 -5.07 22.01 -9.45
C ILE A 134 -5.39 22.20 -7.95
N GLU A 135 -4.60 23.01 -7.25
CA GLU A 135 -4.70 23.18 -5.79
C GLU A 135 -6.10 23.56 -5.33
N GLU A 136 -6.78 24.45 -6.08
CA GLU A 136 -8.09 25.01 -5.75
C GLU A 136 -9.27 24.18 -6.29
N LYS A 137 -9.00 23.08 -7.01
CA LYS A 137 -10.06 22.20 -7.49
C LYS A 137 -10.72 21.44 -6.35
N ARG A 138 -12.04 21.27 -6.47
CA ARG A 138 -12.83 20.42 -5.59
C ARG A 138 -12.63 18.95 -5.94
N VAL A 139 -12.86 18.07 -4.96
CA VAL A 139 -12.71 16.61 -5.15
C VAL A 139 -13.71 16.07 -6.18
N ASP A 140 -14.91 16.65 -6.29
CA ASP A 140 -15.94 16.26 -7.24
C ASP A 140 -15.58 16.59 -8.71
N GLU A 141 -14.67 17.55 -8.93
CA GLU A 141 -14.16 17.91 -10.27
C GLU A 141 -13.05 16.97 -10.79
N LEU A 142 -12.60 16.04 -9.94
CA LEU A 142 -11.49 15.14 -10.27
C LEU A 142 -11.99 13.84 -10.91
N SER A 143 -11.28 13.35 -11.93
CA SER A 143 -11.46 11.98 -12.42
C SER A 143 -11.03 10.94 -11.36
N GLY A 144 -11.43 9.69 -11.53
CA GLY A 144 -11.03 8.59 -10.62
C GLY A 144 -9.50 8.45 -10.47
N GLY A 145 -8.78 8.54 -11.59
CA GLY A 145 -7.31 8.50 -11.60
C GLY A 145 -6.69 9.73 -10.92
N MET A 146 -7.25 10.93 -11.12
CA MET A 146 -6.79 12.14 -10.43
C MET A 146 -7.02 12.03 -8.92
N ARG A 147 -8.19 11.56 -8.47
CA ARG A 147 -8.47 11.34 -7.04
C ARG A 147 -7.45 10.41 -6.41
N LYS A 148 -7.12 9.30 -7.06
CA LYS A 148 -6.09 8.36 -6.55
C LYS A 148 -4.71 9.01 -6.46
N ARG A 149 -4.29 9.77 -7.48
CA ARG A 149 -3.01 10.50 -7.45
C ARG A 149 -2.96 11.55 -6.35
N VAL A 150 -4.03 12.32 -6.13
CA VAL A 150 -4.12 13.28 -5.02
C VAL A 150 -4.08 12.57 -3.66
N GLY A 151 -4.79 11.44 -3.49
CA GLY A 151 -4.71 10.62 -2.29
C GLY A 151 -3.30 10.11 -2.03
N PHE A 152 -2.58 9.74 -3.10
CA PHE A 152 -1.18 9.37 -3.03
C PHE A 152 -0.28 10.54 -2.58
N ALA A 153 -0.46 11.73 -3.18
CA ALA A 153 0.27 12.94 -2.80
C ALA A 153 0.05 13.31 -1.32
N ARG A 154 -1.20 13.21 -0.83
CA ARG A 154 -1.54 13.44 0.57
C ARG A 154 -0.79 12.48 1.51
N THR A 155 -0.58 11.25 1.08
CA THR A 155 0.14 10.26 1.85
C THR A 155 1.66 10.53 1.82
N LEU A 156 2.18 10.89 0.65
CA LEU A 156 3.61 11.10 0.41
C LEU A 156 4.14 12.41 1.01
N VAL A 157 3.29 13.45 1.15
CA VAL A 157 3.71 14.76 1.67
C VAL A 157 4.29 14.73 3.08
N MET A 158 4.01 13.66 3.83
CA MET A 158 4.57 13.41 5.16
C MET A 158 6.00 12.84 5.12
N GLU A 159 6.51 12.49 3.95
CA GLU A 159 7.83 11.86 3.76
C GLU A 159 7.97 10.57 4.63
N PRO A 160 7.05 9.60 4.48
CA PRO A 160 7.04 8.39 5.30
C PRO A 160 8.20 7.45 4.97
N ASP A 161 8.61 6.60 5.92
CA ASP A 161 9.59 5.54 5.68
C ASP A 161 9.00 4.36 4.90
N VAL A 162 7.72 4.08 5.14
CA VAL A 162 6.99 2.97 4.50
C VAL A 162 5.65 3.46 3.98
N LEU A 163 5.36 3.13 2.72
CA LEU A 163 4.06 3.37 2.08
C LEU A 163 3.31 2.06 1.92
N PHE A 164 2.10 2.03 2.45
CA PHE A 164 1.16 0.94 2.27
C PHE A 164 0.13 1.32 1.22
N PHE A 165 -0.07 0.44 0.24
CA PHE A 165 -1.04 0.59 -0.84
C PHE A 165 -2.08 -0.51 -0.75
N ASP A 166 -3.33 -0.14 -0.50
CA ASP A 166 -4.46 -1.06 -0.44
C ASP A 166 -5.21 -1.00 -1.77
N GLU A 167 -4.89 -1.91 -2.68
CA GLU A 167 -5.47 -2.04 -4.02
C GLU A 167 -5.45 -0.73 -4.83
N PRO A 168 -4.28 -0.15 -5.11
CA PRO A 168 -4.16 1.20 -5.68
C PRO A 168 -4.74 1.34 -7.09
N THR A 169 -4.77 0.25 -7.88
CA THR A 169 -5.21 0.25 -9.29
C THR A 169 -6.65 -0.21 -9.48
N THR A 170 -7.33 -0.67 -8.42
CA THR A 170 -8.70 -1.17 -8.50
C THR A 170 -9.66 -0.10 -9.02
N GLY A 171 -10.48 -0.47 -10.01
CA GLY A 171 -11.48 0.41 -10.63
C GLY A 171 -10.91 1.43 -11.62
N LEU A 172 -9.65 1.30 -12.01
CA LEU A 172 -9.03 2.08 -13.07
C LEU A 172 -8.98 1.27 -14.38
N ASP A 173 -9.01 1.97 -15.51
CA ASP A 173 -8.65 1.38 -16.78
C ASP A 173 -7.15 1.01 -16.83
N PRO A 174 -6.72 0.16 -17.78
CA PRO A 174 -5.33 -0.31 -17.84
C PRO A 174 -4.28 0.80 -17.96
N VAL A 175 -4.58 1.90 -18.65
CA VAL A 175 -3.65 3.01 -18.85
C VAL A 175 -3.44 3.79 -17.55
N LEU A 176 -4.53 4.09 -16.86
CA LEU A 176 -4.48 4.75 -15.55
C LEU A 176 -3.86 3.84 -14.48
N ALA A 177 -4.13 2.53 -14.53
CA ALA A 177 -3.50 1.55 -13.62
C ALA A 177 -1.98 1.55 -13.80
N GLU A 178 -1.49 1.54 -15.05
CA GLU A 178 -0.05 1.61 -15.33
C GLU A 178 0.57 2.94 -14.87
N THR A 179 -0.16 4.06 -14.99
CA THR A 179 0.28 5.35 -14.45
C THR A 179 0.51 5.29 -12.94
N ILE A 180 -0.40 4.65 -12.18
CA ILE A 180 -0.26 4.47 -10.73
C ILE A 180 0.91 3.53 -10.41
N ASN A 181 1.07 2.43 -11.15
CA ASN A 181 2.18 1.50 -10.98
C ASN A 181 3.53 2.20 -11.19
N ASN A 182 3.65 3.01 -12.23
CA ASN A 182 4.85 3.80 -12.52
C ASN A 182 5.13 4.83 -11.42
N LEU A 183 4.10 5.42 -10.82
CA LEU A 183 4.24 6.34 -9.69
C LEU A 183 4.80 5.61 -8.45
N VAL A 184 4.34 4.38 -8.15
CA VAL A 184 4.89 3.55 -7.07
C VAL A 184 6.36 3.22 -7.32
N LEU A 185 6.72 2.80 -8.54
CA LEU A 185 8.10 2.53 -8.93
C LEU A 185 8.99 3.76 -8.78
N ARG A 186 8.50 4.92 -9.20
CA ARG A 186 9.23 6.19 -9.13
C ARG A 186 9.49 6.60 -7.68
N VAL A 187 8.48 6.51 -6.80
CA VAL A 187 8.64 6.79 -5.36
C VAL A 187 9.68 5.88 -4.72
N ASN A 188 9.57 4.58 -4.96
CA ASN A 188 10.54 3.63 -4.42
C ASN A 188 11.97 3.93 -4.91
N ARG A 189 12.14 4.18 -6.22
CA ARG A 189 13.45 4.40 -6.82
C ARG A 189 14.10 5.71 -6.40
N GLU A 190 13.34 6.82 -6.45
CA GLU A 190 13.89 8.17 -6.25
C GLU A 190 13.92 8.58 -4.78
N LEU A 191 12.90 8.21 -4.00
CA LEU A 191 12.80 8.57 -2.59
C LEU A 191 13.28 7.47 -1.64
N LYS A 192 13.59 6.27 -2.17
CA LYS A 192 14.03 5.10 -1.38
C LYS A 192 13.03 4.67 -0.30
N VAL A 193 11.77 5.01 -0.47
CA VAL A 193 10.69 4.63 0.44
C VAL A 193 10.36 3.15 0.22
N THR A 194 10.21 2.39 1.30
CA THR A 194 9.71 1.02 1.23
C THR A 194 8.23 1.02 0.84
N CYS A 195 7.84 0.22 -0.14
CA CYS A 195 6.46 0.12 -0.60
C CYS A 195 5.89 -1.27 -0.31
N VAL A 196 4.75 -1.33 0.37
CA VAL A 196 4.02 -2.57 0.60
C VAL A 196 2.68 -2.47 -0.12
N LEU A 197 2.47 -3.34 -1.11
CA LEU A 197 1.28 -3.33 -1.95
C LEU A 197 0.38 -4.52 -1.66
N ILE A 198 -0.90 -4.27 -1.46
CA ILE A 198 -1.93 -5.27 -1.68
C ILE A 198 -2.50 -5.06 -3.07
N THR A 199 -2.54 -6.10 -3.87
CA THR A 199 -3.12 -6.01 -5.21
C THR A 199 -3.59 -7.38 -5.71
N HIS A 200 -4.53 -7.35 -6.63
CA HIS A 200 -4.92 -8.49 -7.46
C HIS A 200 -4.34 -8.39 -8.89
N ASP A 201 -3.60 -7.31 -9.20
CA ASP A 201 -2.86 -7.16 -10.46
C ASP A 201 -1.55 -7.95 -10.38
N ILE A 202 -1.64 -9.25 -10.71
CA ILE A 202 -0.51 -10.18 -10.63
C ILE A 202 0.60 -9.82 -11.62
N PRO A 203 0.30 -9.52 -12.90
CA PRO A 203 1.33 -9.09 -13.85
C PRO A 203 2.13 -7.88 -13.35
N ALA A 204 1.46 -6.86 -12.80
CA ALA A 204 2.14 -5.70 -12.23
C ALA A 204 2.99 -6.08 -11.01
N SER A 205 2.47 -6.90 -10.09
CA SER A 205 3.22 -7.39 -8.92
C SER A 205 4.52 -8.09 -9.32
N PHE A 206 4.46 -8.95 -10.34
CA PHE A 206 5.63 -9.69 -10.83
C PHE A 206 6.67 -8.80 -11.51
N ARG A 207 6.24 -7.67 -12.10
CA ARG A 207 7.16 -6.69 -12.71
C ARG A 207 7.81 -5.76 -11.68
N MET A 208 7.08 -5.39 -10.62
CA MET A 208 7.49 -4.31 -9.73
C MET A 208 8.10 -4.79 -8.41
N ALA A 209 7.55 -5.89 -7.84
CA ALA A 209 7.92 -6.30 -6.50
C ALA A 209 9.24 -7.10 -6.50
N SER A 210 10.11 -6.76 -5.56
CA SER A 210 11.31 -7.55 -5.26
C SER A 210 10.98 -8.82 -4.47
N SER A 211 9.89 -8.80 -3.70
CA SER A 211 9.38 -9.95 -2.96
C SER A 211 7.85 -9.95 -2.96
N ILE A 212 7.27 -11.13 -3.01
CA ILE A 212 5.84 -11.37 -3.07
C ILE A 212 5.47 -12.38 -2.00
N ALA A 213 4.38 -12.15 -1.26
CA ALA A 213 3.76 -13.12 -0.38
C ALA A 213 2.35 -13.46 -0.88
N PHE A 214 2.03 -14.76 -0.95
CA PHE A 214 0.69 -15.22 -1.28
C PHE A 214 -0.09 -15.54 -0.02
N LEU A 215 -1.13 -14.73 0.26
CA LEU A 215 -2.03 -14.93 1.38
C LEU A 215 -3.25 -15.75 0.94
N HIS A 216 -3.48 -16.87 1.62
CA HIS A 216 -4.64 -17.74 1.40
C HIS A 216 -5.22 -18.20 2.73
N GLN A 217 -6.53 -18.05 2.93
CA GLN A 217 -7.23 -18.45 4.16
C GLN A 217 -6.52 -18.01 5.45
N GLY A 218 -6.09 -16.74 5.46
CA GLY A 218 -5.41 -16.15 6.62
C GLY A 218 -3.96 -16.57 6.83
N LYS A 219 -3.34 -17.35 5.93
CA LYS A 219 -1.96 -17.84 6.03
C LYS A 219 -1.12 -17.43 4.84
N ILE A 220 0.18 -17.19 5.07
CA ILE A 220 1.14 -17.07 3.96
C ILE A 220 1.48 -18.50 3.50
N VAL A 221 1.08 -18.84 2.27
CA VAL A 221 1.29 -20.18 1.70
C VAL A 221 2.47 -20.23 0.73
N ALA A 222 2.95 -19.09 0.27
CA ALA A 222 4.19 -18.96 -0.52
C ALA A 222 4.76 -17.54 -0.32
N SER A 223 6.08 -17.42 -0.30
CA SER A 223 6.78 -16.12 -0.24
C SER A 223 8.13 -16.23 -0.92
N GLY A 224 8.55 -15.17 -1.61
CA GLY A 224 9.82 -15.08 -2.32
C GLY A 224 9.77 -14.08 -3.45
N ASP A 225 10.78 -14.10 -4.33
CA ASP A 225 10.75 -13.33 -5.56
C ASP A 225 9.73 -13.88 -6.56
N ALA A 226 9.53 -13.20 -7.68
CA ALA A 226 8.59 -13.60 -8.72
C ALA A 226 8.86 -15.03 -9.24
N ARG A 227 10.14 -15.45 -9.31
CA ARG A 227 10.53 -16.80 -9.77
C ARG A 227 10.15 -17.86 -8.74
N ALA A 228 10.40 -17.60 -7.46
CA ALA A 228 10.03 -18.52 -6.37
C ALA A 228 8.50 -18.70 -6.31
N ILE A 229 7.73 -17.61 -6.46
CA ILE A 229 6.26 -17.70 -6.50
C ILE A 229 5.78 -18.46 -7.75
N ALA A 230 6.38 -18.21 -8.93
CA ALA A 230 6.02 -18.92 -10.17
C ALA A 230 6.36 -20.43 -10.09
N ALA A 231 7.39 -20.81 -9.37
CA ALA A 231 7.82 -22.18 -9.15
C ALA A 231 7.11 -22.89 -7.99
N SER A 232 6.15 -22.23 -7.33
CA SER A 232 5.45 -22.79 -6.16
C SER A 232 4.64 -24.04 -6.54
N ASP A 233 4.82 -25.12 -5.78
CA ASP A 233 4.03 -26.35 -5.92
C ASP A 233 2.67 -26.28 -5.22
N HIS A 234 2.39 -25.20 -4.48
CA HIS A 234 1.13 -25.04 -3.77
C HIS A 234 -0.04 -24.92 -4.75
N PRO A 235 -1.06 -25.83 -4.71
CA PRO A 235 -2.12 -25.90 -5.72
C PRO A 235 -2.83 -24.57 -5.95
N MET A 236 -3.17 -23.85 -4.85
CA MET A 236 -3.86 -22.58 -4.93
C MET A 236 -3.02 -21.48 -5.59
N VAL A 237 -1.70 -21.48 -5.38
CA VAL A 237 -0.79 -20.51 -6.03
C VAL A 237 -0.75 -20.78 -7.52
N ARG A 238 -0.58 -22.04 -7.92
CA ARG A 238 -0.56 -22.46 -9.35
C ARG A 238 -1.86 -22.12 -10.08
N ASP A 239 -3.01 -22.43 -9.47
CA ASP A 239 -4.31 -22.14 -10.08
C ASP A 239 -4.54 -20.63 -10.21
N PHE A 240 -4.18 -19.88 -9.18
CA PHE A 240 -4.30 -18.41 -9.18
C PHE A 240 -3.44 -17.75 -10.25
N LEU A 241 -2.18 -18.18 -10.39
CA LEU A 241 -1.26 -17.68 -11.42
C LEU A 241 -1.73 -18.07 -12.82
N ARG A 242 -2.17 -19.30 -13.01
CA ARG A 242 -2.73 -19.76 -14.30
C ARG A 242 -3.87 -18.86 -14.76
N ILE A 243 -4.83 -18.56 -13.89
CA ILE A 243 -5.96 -17.69 -14.24
C ILE A 243 -5.48 -16.27 -14.55
N ALA A 244 -4.56 -15.71 -13.73
CA ALA A 244 -4.07 -14.36 -13.88
C ALA A 244 -3.30 -14.13 -15.18
N PHE A 245 -2.50 -15.11 -15.62
CA PHE A 245 -1.68 -14.98 -16.83
C PHE A 245 -2.39 -15.45 -18.10
N VAL A 246 -3.29 -16.42 -18.05
CA VAL A 246 -4.11 -16.83 -19.21
C VAL A 246 -5.11 -15.72 -19.56
N GLY A 247 -5.69 -15.04 -18.58
CA GLY A 247 -6.56 -13.88 -18.82
C GLY A 247 -5.84 -12.66 -19.42
N ALA A 248 -4.53 -12.56 -19.24
CA ALA A 248 -3.68 -11.52 -19.84
C ALA A 248 -3.16 -11.85 -21.24
N GLY A 249 -3.05 -13.15 -21.59
CA GLY A 249 -2.54 -13.64 -22.89
C GLY A 249 -3.58 -13.87 -23.98
N GLY A 250 -4.84 -13.61 -23.73
CA GLY A 250 -5.95 -13.92 -24.65
C GLY A 250 -6.23 -12.90 -25.76
N ARG A 251 -5.24 -12.13 -26.24
CA ARG A 251 -5.40 -11.21 -27.38
C ARG A 251 -4.29 -11.29 -28.43
N ASP A 252 -3.58 -12.40 -28.54
CA ASP A 252 -2.74 -12.64 -29.71
C ASP A 252 -2.92 -14.08 -30.18
N GLY A 253 -3.89 -14.23 -31.05
CA GLY A 253 -4.15 -15.48 -31.76
C GLY A 253 -5.13 -15.27 -32.90
N SER A 254 -4.62 -15.04 -34.11
CA SER A 254 -5.30 -15.06 -35.42
C SER A 254 -5.87 -13.72 -35.92
N VAL A 255 -5.18 -13.02 -36.80
CA VAL A 255 -5.36 -13.13 -38.29
C VAL A 255 -4.04 -12.74 -38.93
#